data_1698527c7b1fa1b41bc4ee403689c7b8
#
_entry.id   1698527c7b1fa1b41bc4ee403689c7b8
#
_cell.length_a   1.000
_cell.length_b   1.000
_cell.length_c   1.000
_cell.angle_alpha   90.00
_cell.angle_beta   90.00
_cell.angle_gamma   90.00
#
_symmetry.space_group_name_H-M   'P 1'
#
loop_
_entity.id
_entity.type
_entity.pdbx_description
1 polymer ?
#
loop_
_entity_poly.entity_id
_entity_poly.type
_entity_poly.pdbx_seq_one_letter_code
_entity_poly.pdbx_strand_id
1 'polypeptide(L)'
;MLFSKPSKAIGVDIGSHSVKAVQMTKSGGRLRVDQVGYGLVDRNQVNVDPIAAQAAALRDALLRMNLAQSLLVGSLPGQNVVIRYPHLADMPENQLTEAIENEAGQNIPYELSEVYLD
;
A
#
# COMPACT_ATOMS: atom_id res chain seq x y z
N MET A 1 -21.02 7.49 17.94
CA MET A 1 -21.07 7.53 16.46
C MET A 1 -20.70 6.16 15.94
N LEU A 2 -21.65 5.46 15.35
CA LEU A 2 -21.37 4.21 14.61
C LEU A 2 -20.74 4.60 13.27
N PHE A 3 -19.44 4.50 13.17
CA PHE A 3 -18.77 4.57 11.87
C PHE A 3 -19.16 3.32 11.09
N SER A 4 -20.10 3.44 10.17
CA SER A 4 -20.39 2.36 9.24
C SER A 4 -19.12 2.09 8.42
N LYS A 5 -18.69 0.82 8.37
CA LYS A 5 -17.54 0.43 7.52
C LYS A 5 -17.82 0.91 6.09
N PRO A 6 -16.85 1.51 5.41
CA PRO A 6 -17.04 1.96 4.04
C PRO A 6 -17.49 0.78 3.18
N SER A 7 -18.61 0.95 2.46
CA SER A 7 -19.12 -0.06 1.54
C SER A 7 -18.37 -0.11 0.22
N LYS A 8 -17.49 0.89 -0.02
CA LYS A 8 -16.68 1.04 -1.23
C LYS A 8 -15.20 1.01 -0.90
N ALA A 9 -14.44 0.36 -1.77
CA ALA A 9 -12.97 0.35 -1.71
C ALA A 9 -12.39 0.52 -3.10
N ILE A 10 -11.19 1.13 -3.16
CA ILE A 10 -10.38 1.24 -4.36
C ILE A 10 -9.07 0.53 -4.06
N GLY A 11 -8.81 -0.57 -4.77
CA GLY A 11 -7.51 -1.22 -4.80
C GLY A 11 -6.61 -0.58 -5.85
N VAL A 12 -5.35 -0.34 -5.50
CA VAL A 12 -4.36 0.28 -6.41
C VAL A 12 -3.11 -0.58 -6.44
N ASP A 13 -2.65 -0.88 -7.66
CA ASP A 13 -1.36 -1.50 -7.95
C ASP A 13 -0.47 -0.46 -8.64
N ILE A 14 0.60 -0.04 -7.96
CA ILE A 14 1.56 0.94 -8.46
C ILE A 14 2.79 0.20 -9.01
N GLY A 15 2.77 -0.04 -10.32
CA GLY A 15 3.88 -0.70 -11.01
C GLY A 15 4.89 0.29 -11.60
N SER A 16 6.00 -0.25 -12.08
CA SER A 16 7.06 0.54 -12.75
C SER A 16 6.67 1.04 -14.14
N HIS A 17 5.70 0.39 -14.78
CA HIS A 17 5.29 0.72 -16.16
C HIS A 17 3.86 1.27 -16.23
N SER A 18 3.03 0.93 -15.28
CA SER A 18 1.63 1.34 -15.24
C SER A 18 1.08 1.27 -13.82
N VAL A 19 0.11 2.10 -13.55
CA VAL A 19 -0.74 2.05 -12.37
C VAL A 19 -2.10 1.50 -12.77
N LYS A 20 -2.62 0.58 -11.99
CA LYS A 20 -3.95 -0.01 -12.18
C LYS A 20 -4.78 0.24 -10.94
N ALA A 21 -6.05 0.51 -11.12
CA ALA A 21 -6.96 0.71 -10.01
C ALA A 21 -8.30 0.00 -10.28
N VAL A 22 -8.92 -0.50 -9.23
CA VAL A 22 -10.25 -1.09 -9.28
C VAL A 22 -11.10 -0.57 -8.13
N GLN A 23 -12.26 0.00 -8.45
CA GLN A 23 -13.25 0.42 -7.47
C GLN A 23 -14.30 -0.67 -7.32
N MET A 24 -14.57 -1.06 -6.07
CA MET A 24 -15.52 -2.11 -5.74
C MET A 24 -16.49 -1.64 -4.66
N THR A 25 -17.72 -2.13 -4.75
CA THR A 25 -18.74 -1.98 -3.71
C THR A 25 -19.13 -3.34 -3.15
N LYS A 26 -19.26 -3.41 -1.82
CA LYS A 26 -19.83 -4.56 -1.11
C LYS A 26 -21.28 -4.26 -0.75
N SER A 27 -22.21 -5.08 -1.23
CA SER A 27 -23.64 -4.97 -0.95
C SER A 27 -24.26 -6.37 -0.81
N GLY A 28 -25.00 -6.62 0.27
CA GLY A 28 -25.68 -7.90 0.50
C GLY A 28 -24.74 -9.12 0.47
N GLY A 29 -23.51 -8.98 0.95
CA GLY A 29 -22.50 -10.05 0.92
C GLY A 29 -21.82 -10.28 -0.44
N ARG A 30 -22.23 -9.55 -1.49
CA ARG A 30 -21.63 -9.63 -2.83
C ARG A 30 -20.69 -8.47 -3.10
N LEU A 31 -19.61 -8.74 -3.84
CA LEU A 31 -18.71 -7.74 -4.36
C LEU A 31 -19.06 -7.44 -5.80
N ARG A 32 -19.09 -6.15 -6.14
CA ARG A 32 -19.30 -5.66 -7.50
C ARG A 32 -18.15 -4.74 -7.88
N VAL A 33 -17.60 -4.93 -9.05
CA VAL A 33 -16.66 -3.97 -9.66
C VAL A 33 -17.47 -2.83 -10.26
N ASP A 34 -17.20 -1.62 -9.79
CA ASP A 34 -17.87 -0.41 -10.26
C ASP A 34 -17.08 0.28 -11.38
N GLN A 35 -15.75 0.36 -11.21
CA GLN A 35 -14.85 1.02 -12.16
C GLN A 35 -13.50 0.33 -12.20
N VAL A 36 -12.85 0.42 -13.35
CA VAL A 36 -11.46 0.03 -13.54
C VAL A 36 -10.71 1.22 -14.13
N GLY A 37 -9.52 1.49 -13.63
CA GLY A 37 -8.67 2.56 -14.09
C GLY A 37 -7.27 2.08 -14.44
N TYR A 38 -6.65 2.79 -15.36
CA TYR A 38 -5.33 2.49 -15.86
C TYR A 38 -4.59 3.79 -16.19
N GLY A 39 -3.32 3.90 -15.77
CA GLY A 39 -2.44 5.01 -16.11
C GLY A 39 -1.07 4.48 -16.52
N LEU A 40 -0.52 5.00 -17.61
CA LEU A 40 0.83 4.67 -18.07
C LEU A 40 1.86 5.55 -17.38
N VAL A 41 2.94 4.94 -16.91
CA VAL A 41 4.09 5.68 -16.39
C VAL A 41 4.94 6.16 -17.57
N ASP A 42 5.14 7.48 -17.67
CA ASP A 42 5.96 8.07 -18.73
C ASP A 42 7.44 7.70 -18.53
N ARG A 43 7.98 6.94 -19.48
CA ARG A 43 9.36 6.47 -19.45
C ARG A 43 10.40 7.58 -19.52
N ASN A 44 10.08 8.69 -20.18
CA ASN A 44 10.98 9.83 -20.26
C ASN A 44 11.06 10.56 -18.91
N GLN A 45 9.92 10.67 -18.24
CA GLN A 45 9.84 11.31 -16.92
C GLN A 45 10.44 10.44 -15.81
N VAL A 46 10.35 9.11 -15.89
CA VAL A 46 10.93 8.18 -14.90
C VAL A 46 12.44 8.42 -14.69
N ASN A 47 13.17 8.78 -15.74
CA ASN A 47 14.59 9.04 -15.65
C ASN A 47 14.94 10.37 -14.95
N VAL A 48 13.97 11.27 -14.83
CA VAL A 48 14.13 12.60 -14.21
C VAL A 48 13.54 12.60 -12.80
N ASP A 49 12.30 12.17 -12.69
CA ASP A 49 11.56 12.08 -11.41
C ASP A 49 10.60 10.89 -11.45
N PRO A 50 11.02 9.72 -10.94
CA PRO A 50 10.20 8.51 -10.95
C PRO A 50 8.94 8.64 -10.10
N ILE A 51 8.99 9.42 -9.01
CA ILE A 51 7.83 9.63 -8.14
C ILE A 51 6.77 10.47 -8.84
N ALA A 52 7.17 11.55 -9.51
CA ALA A 52 6.25 12.39 -10.29
C ALA A 52 5.62 11.62 -11.45
N ALA A 53 6.40 10.76 -12.13
CA ALA A 53 5.90 9.92 -13.20
C ALA A 53 4.84 8.92 -12.72
N GLN A 54 5.08 8.26 -11.58
CA GLN A 54 4.11 7.34 -10.97
C GLN A 54 2.88 8.09 -10.44
N ALA A 55 3.05 9.27 -9.85
CA ALA A 55 1.95 10.10 -9.37
C ALA A 55 1.03 10.58 -10.50
N ALA A 56 1.58 10.90 -11.67
CA ALA A 56 0.78 11.23 -12.85
C ALA A 56 -0.04 10.03 -13.32
N ALA A 57 0.59 8.84 -13.46
CA ALA A 57 -0.09 7.61 -13.82
C ALA A 57 -1.17 7.20 -12.81
N LEU A 58 -0.93 7.42 -11.52
CA LEU A 58 -1.92 7.18 -10.47
C LEU A 58 -3.13 8.10 -10.62
N ARG A 59 -2.90 9.38 -10.90
CA ARG A 59 -3.97 10.36 -11.16
C ARG A 59 -4.85 9.92 -12.32
N ASP A 60 -4.24 9.47 -13.41
CA ASP A 60 -4.96 8.98 -14.58
C ASP A 60 -5.80 7.72 -14.26
N ALA A 61 -5.23 6.78 -13.52
CA ALA A 61 -5.93 5.57 -13.10
C ALA A 61 -7.14 5.86 -12.20
N LEU A 62 -7.09 6.91 -11.39
CA LEU A 62 -8.14 7.28 -10.43
C LEU A 62 -9.16 8.29 -10.97
N LEU A 63 -8.96 8.83 -12.17
CA LEU A 63 -9.67 10.00 -12.70
C LEU A 63 -11.22 9.89 -12.67
N ARG A 64 -11.75 8.69 -12.79
CA ARG A 64 -13.21 8.43 -12.81
C ARG A 64 -13.75 7.80 -11.53
N MET A 65 -12.92 7.69 -10.50
CA MET A 65 -13.29 7.01 -9.26
C MET A 65 -13.75 8.00 -8.19
N ASN A 66 -14.70 7.57 -7.37
CA ASN A 66 -15.16 8.38 -6.24
C ASN A 66 -14.27 8.14 -5.02
N LEU A 67 -13.24 8.97 -4.86
CA LEU A 67 -12.27 8.87 -3.77
C LEU A 67 -12.88 9.23 -2.40
N ALA A 68 -13.79 10.20 -2.36
CA ALA A 68 -14.31 10.77 -1.11
C ALA A 68 -15.10 9.78 -0.24
N GLN A 69 -15.61 8.70 -0.82
CA GLN A 69 -16.45 7.70 -0.13
C GLN A 69 -15.85 6.29 -0.19
N SER A 70 -14.58 6.16 -0.54
CA SER A 70 -13.94 4.87 -0.72
C SER A 70 -12.74 4.71 0.23
N LEU A 71 -12.55 3.51 0.76
CA LEU A 71 -11.30 3.11 1.37
C LEU A 71 -10.27 2.89 0.26
N LEU A 72 -9.13 3.57 0.33
CA LEU A 72 -8.02 3.34 -0.59
C LEU A 72 -7.10 2.26 -0.01
N VAL A 73 -6.81 1.24 -0.82
CA VAL A 73 -5.93 0.13 -0.46
C VAL A 73 -4.85 0.00 -1.54
N GLY A 74 -3.60 0.09 -1.14
CA GLY A 74 -2.45 -0.10 -2.01
C GLY A 74 -1.57 -1.25 -1.54
N SER A 75 -0.68 -1.70 -2.41
CA SER A 75 0.40 -2.63 -2.09
C SER A 75 1.76 -1.93 -2.21
N LEU A 76 2.68 -2.28 -1.34
CA LEU A 76 4.07 -1.84 -1.47
C LEU A 76 4.80 -2.72 -2.49
N PRO A 77 5.64 -2.13 -3.36
CA PRO A 77 6.52 -2.92 -4.22
C PRO A 77 7.47 -3.78 -3.38
N GLY A 78 7.65 -5.05 -3.76
CA GLY A 78 8.49 -5.99 -3.02
C GLY A 78 9.94 -5.53 -2.80
N GLN A 79 10.46 -4.68 -3.69
CA GLN A 79 11.77 -4.05 -3.54
C GLN A 79 11.87 -3.07 -2.36
N ASN A 80 10.73 -2.57 -1.87
CA ASN A 80 10.66 -1.63 -0.74
C ASN A 80 10.25 -2.31 0.56
N VAL A 81 10.17 -3.64 0.56
CA VAL A 81 9.73 -4.43 1.71
C VAL A 81 10.80 -5.45 2.06
N VAL A 82 11.18 -5.51 3.32
CA VAL A 82 12.08 -6.53 3.87
C VAL A 82 11.28 -7.40 4.82
N ILE A 83 11.10 -8.68 4.46
CA ILE A 83 10.41 -9.65 5.32
C ILE A 83 11.45 -10.49 6.04
N ARG A 84 11.30 -10.62 7.37
CA ARG A 84 12.13 -11.46 8.22
C ARG A 84 11.24 -12.33 9.10
N TYR A 85 11.77 -13.48 9.48
CA TYR A 85 11.13 -14.45 10.37
C TYR A 85 12.06 -14.71 11.55
N PRO A 86 12.16 -13.79 12.51
CA PRO A 86 13.06 -13.98 13.66
C PRO A 86 12.52 -15.07 14.58
N HIS A 87 13.44 -15.79 15.22
CA HIS A 87 13.12 -16.69 16.32
C HIS A 87 13.31 -15.93 17.63
N LEU A 88 12.22 -15.49 18.22
CA LEU A 88 12.24 -14.84 19.53
C LEU A 88 12.03 -15.87 20.64
N ALA A 89 12.61 -15.63 21.79
CA ALA A 89 12.32 -16.42 23.00
C ALA A 89 10.85 -16.22 23.39
N ASP A 90 10.28 -17.21 24.07
CA ASP A 90 8.93 -17.08 24.62
C ASP A 90 8.89 -15.96 25.66
N MET A 91 8.02 -14.98 25.46
CA MET A 91 7.97 -13.77 26.27
C MET A 91 6.54 -13.20 26.33
N PRO A 92 6.22 -12.40 27.37
CA PRO A 92 4.96 -11.69 27.46
C PRO A 92 4.74 -10.71 26.28
N GLU A 93 3.50 -10.55 25.85
CA GLU A 93 3.11 -9.68 24.71
C GLU A 93 3.60 -8.23 24.86
N ASN A 94 3.63 -7.71 26.08
CA ASN A 94 4.12 -6.36 26.37
C ASN A 94 5.63 -6.17 26.14
N GLN A 95 6.41 -7.23 26.00
CA GLN A 95 7.85 -7.20 25.69
C GLN A 95 8.13 -7.48 24.21
N LEU A 96 7.12 -7.98 23.48
CA LEU A 96 7.29 -8.42 22.10
C LEU A 96 7.68 -7.27 21.17
N THR A 97 7.06 -6.10 21.31
CA THR A 97 7.36 -4.93 20.48
C THR A 97 8.81 -4.51 20.59
N GLU A 98 9.33 -4.39 21.82
CA GLU A 98 10.72 -4.01 22.05
C GLU A 98 11.70 -5.08 21.52
N ALA A 99 11.36 -6.36 21.67
CA ALA A 99 12.17 -7.45 21.13
C ALA A 99 12.21 -7.45 19.60
N ILE A 100 11.08 -7.16 18.93
CA ILE A 100 11.00 -7.03 17.47
C ILE A 100 11.83 -5.84 16.99
N GLU A 101 11.72 -4.68 17.64
CA GLU A 101 12.50 -3.48 17.28
C GLU A 101 14.01 -3.74 17.44
N ASN A 102 14.43 -4.36 18.51
CA ASN A 102 15.83 -4.71 18.73
C ASN A 102 16.35 -5.70 17.68
N GLU A 103 15.56 -6.72 17.35
CA GLU A 103 15.93 -7.71 16.32
C GLU A 103 15.97 -7.07 14.92
N ALA A 104 15.00 -6.21 14.61
CA ALA A 104 14.97 -5.46 13.36
C ALA A 104 16.22 -4.57 13.22
N GLY A 105 16.57 -3.80 14.25
CA GLY A 105 17.74 -2.93 14.23
C GLY A 105 19.08 -3.66 14.01
N GLN A 106 19.15 -4.94 14.34
CA GLN A 106 20.36 -5.75 14.10
C GLN A 106 20.40 -6.39 12.70
N ASN A 107 19.23 -6.58 12.07
CA ASN A 107 19.11 -7.42 10.88
C ASN A 107 18.66 -6.67 9.60
N ILE A 108 18.36 -5.37 9.69
CA ILE A 108 18.04 -4.55 8.53
C ILE A 108 19.18 -3.54 8.26
N PRO A 109 19.47 -3.23 6.99
CA PRO A 109 20.53 -2.30 6.61
C PRO A 109 20.07 -0.81 6.62
N TYR A 110 19.12 -0.46 7.49
CA TYR A 110 18.52 0.87 7.60
C TYR A 110 18.38 1.25 9.08
N GLU A 111 18.37 2.54 9.36
CA GLU A 111 18.00 3.04 10.69
C GLU A 111 16.51 2.81 10.95
N LEU A 112 16.15 2.40 12.17
CA LEU A 112 14.73 2.15 12.53
C LEU A 112 13.83 3.36 12.34
N SER A 113 14.38 4.57 12.44
CA SER A 113 13.67 5.83 12.19
C SER A 113 13.30 6.07 10.72
N GLU A 114 13.90 5.31 9.80
CA GLU A 114 13.69 5.45 8.35
C GLU A 114 12.72 4.38 7.79
N VAL A 115 12.27 3.46 8.62
CA VAL A 115 11.41 2.34 8.23
C VAL A 115 10.13 2.27 9.03
N TYR A 116 9.12 1.63 8.46
CA TYR A 116 7.93 1.19 9.18
C TYR A 116 8.07 -0.30 9.50
N LEU A 117 7.84 -0.66 10.75
CA LEU A 117 7.74 -2.06 11.19
C LEU A 117 6.26 -2.43 11.37
N ASP A 118 5.88 -3.61 10.86
CA ASP A 118 4.52 -4.15 10.99
C ASP A 118 4.58 -5.68 11.15
#